data_5ac245304fcd378736eff7c449e04139
#
_entry.id   5ac245304fcd378736eff7c449e04139
#
_cell.length_a   1.000
_cell.length_b   1.000
_cell.length_c   1.000
_cell.angle_alpha   90.00
_cell.angle_beta   90.00
_cell.angle_gamma   90.00
#
_symmetry.space_group_name_H-M   'P 1'
#
loop_
_entity.id
_entity.type
_entity.pdbx_description
1 polymer ?
#
loop_
_entity_poly.entity_id
_entity_poly.type
_entity_poly.pdbx_seq_one_letter_code
_entity_poly.pdbx_strand_id
1 'polypeptide(L)'
;MATAKYGLEPIGPQKPDALVKFDVDPSNTAIYRGDVVELDADKGVAQAPATNVDNIGVVVGFYDADGLPALYYPAGNAAGYTAIVNIDPHQLYKIHYYHASTALTAADVGSCADWVVGTGNTTTGQSGAYVTSLGTGAAGLYVLGLYEQQG
;
A
#
# COMPACT_ATOMS: atom_id res chain seq x y z
N MET A 1 -22.32 -8.93 3.50
CA MET A 1 -21.53 -8.44 2.35
C MET A 1 -20.07 -8.32 2.75
N ALA A 2 -19.17 -8.83 1.94
CA ALA A 2 -17.75 -8.59 2.17
C ALA A 2 -17.41 -7.12 1.95
N THR A 3 -16.76 -6.49 2.92
CA THR A 3 -16.29 -5.12 2.78
C THR A 3 -15.16 -5.09 1.76
N ALA A 4 -15.20 -4.18 0.80
CA ALA A 4 -14.15 -4.02 -0.17
C ALA A 4 -12.84 -3.60 0.51
N LYS A 5 -11.76 -4.31 0.20
CA LYS A 5 -10.40 -3.97 0.63
C LYS A 5 -9.80 -3.04 -0.42
N TYR A 6 -9.11 -2.00 0.01
CA TYR A 6 -8.65 -0.95 -0.91
C TYR A 6 -7.22 -0.49 -0.65
N GLY A 7 -6.48 -1.19 0.21
CA GLY A 7 -5.12 -0.82 0.55
C GLY A 7 -5.03 0.41 1.44
N LEU A 8 -3.88 1.08 1.40
CA LEU A 8 -3.65 2.29 2.17
C LEU A 8 -4.12 3.51 1.38
N GLU A 9 -5.13 4.19 1.91
CA GLU A 9 -5.60 5.47 1.37
C GLU A 9 -5.06 6.63 2.22
N PRO A 10 -4.42 7.64 1.62
CA PRO A 10 -3.93 8.79 2.38
C PRO A 10 -5.08 9.59 2.99
N ILE A 11 -4.88 10.04 4.22
CA ILE A 11 -5.79 10.93 4.94
C ILE A 11 -5.22 12.35 4.83
N GLY A 12 -6.02 13.25 4.26
CA GLY A 12 -5.63 14.64 4.06
C GLY A 12 -4.68 14.84 2.86
N PRO A 13 -4.16 16.07 2.69
CA PRO A 13 -3.30 16.39 1.57
C PRO A 13 -1.94 15.70 1.67
N GLN A 14 -1.42 15.27 0.53
CA GLN A 14 -0.08 14.71 0.40
C GLN A 14 0.91 15.83 0.05
N LYS A 15 2.12 15.75 0.58
CA LYS A 15 3.18 16.71 0.26
C LYS A 15 3.71 16.44 -1.16
N PRO A 16 3.67 17.41 -2.07
CA PRO A 16 4.12 17.20 -3.46
C PRO A 16 5.59 16.79 -3.58
N ASP A 17 6.45 17.28 -2.72
CA ASP A 17 7.88 16.94 -2.68
C ASP A 17 8.17 15.54 -2.10
N ALA A 18 7.20 14.93 -1.46
CA ALA A 18 7.28 13.55 -1.00
C ALA A 18 6.73 12.53 -2.01
N LEU A 19 6.15 12.98 -3.11
CA LEU A 19 5.70 12.15 -4.22
C LEU A 19 6.85 11.97 -5.21
N VAL A 20 7.51 10.82 -5.16
CA VAL A 20 8.71 10.53 -5.95
C VAL A 20 8.41 9.46 -6.99
N LYS A 21 8.93 9.68 -8.19
CA LYS A 21 8.78 8.75 -9.31
C LYS A 21 9.93 7.74 -9.31
N PHE A 22 9.59 6.47 -9.35
CA PHE A 22 10.53 5.36 -9.43
C PHE A 22 10.21 4.45 -10.60
N ASP A 23 11.23 3.83 -11.17
CA ASP A 23 11.01 2.72 -12.10
C ASP A 23 10.43 1.53 -11.35
N VAL A 24 9.59 0.74 -12.01
CA VAL A 24 9.05 -0.50 -11.46
C VAL A 24 9.93 -1.67 -11.89
N ASP A 25 10.26 -2.55 -10.94
CA ASP A 25 10.97 -3.79 -11.26
C ASP A 25 10.12 -4.65 -12.21
N PRO A 26 10.58 -4.89 -13.45
CA PRO A 26 9.78 -5.61 -14.44
C PRO A 26 9.57 -7.09 -14.10
N SER A 27 10.37 -7.66 -13.23
CA SER A 27 10.22 -9.06 -12.78
C SER A 27 9.19 -9.25 -11.67
N ASN A 28 8.57 -8.16 -11.22
CA ASN A 28 7.69 -8.17 -10.06
C ASN A 28 6.27 -8.69 -10.38
N THR A 29 5.55 -8.99 -9.32
CA THR A 29 4.10 -9.23 -9.36
C THR A 29 3.35 -7.93 -9.61
N ALA A 30 2.06 -8.01 -9.91
CA ALA A 30 1.23 -6.82 -10.09
C ALA A 30 1.25 -5.93 -8.85
N ILE A 31 1.32 -4.62 -9.07
CA ILE A 31 1.29 -3.60 -8.02
C ILE A 31 0.11 -2.68 -8.28
N TYR A 32 -0.62 -2.33 -7.24
CA TYR A 32 -1.82 -1.51 -7.30
C TYR A 32 -1.66 -0.23 -6.47
N ARG A 33 -2.49 0.76 -6.72
CA ARG A 33 -2.53 1.98 -5.90
C ARG A 33 -2.96 1.63 -4.48
N GLY A 34 -2.19 2.09 -3.51
CA GLY A 34 -2.38 1.76 -2.11
C GLY A 34 -1.57 0.56 -1.62
N ASP A 35 -0.78 -0.06 -2.49
CA ASP A 35 0.20 -1.07 -2.09
C ASP A 35 1.43 -0.42 -1.47
N VAL A 36 2.00 -1.10 -0.48
CA VAL A 36 3.30 -0.75 0.09
C VAL A 36 4.39 -1.33 -0.80
N VAL A 37 5.42 -0.53 -1.06
CA VAL A 37 6.54 -0.92 -1.92
C VAL A 37 7.88 -0.77 -1.23
N GLU A 38 8.84 -1.55 -1.70
CA GLU A 38 10.26 -1.49 -1.31
C GLU A 38 11.12 -1.17 -2.53
N LEU A 39 12.36 -0.79 -2.30
CA LEU A 39 13.36 -0.68 -3.37
C LEU A 39 14.09 -2.02 -3.53
N ASP A 40 14.03 -2.55 -4.73
CA ASP A 40 14.90 -3.64 -5.14
C ASP A 40 16.17 -3.06 -5.80
N ALA A 41 17.33 -3.51 -5.33
CA ALA A 41 18.60 -2.99 -5.82
C ALA A 41 18.72 -3.14 -7.34
N ASP A 42 19.04 -2.03 -8.00
CA ASP A 42 19.29 -1.94 -9.45
C ASP A 42 18.07 -2.20 -10.36
N LYS A 43 16.87 -2.40 -9.78
CA LYS A 43 15.67 -2.77 -10.57
C LYS A 43 14.49 -1.82 -10.42
N GLY A 44 14.44 -1.04 -9.36
CA GLY A 44 13.34 -0.12 -9.08
C GLY A 44 12.48 -0.57 -7.90
N VAL A 45 11.22 -0.16 -7.89
CA VAL A 45 10.31 -0.53 -6.80
C VAL A 45 9.64 -1.87 -7.06
N ALA A 46 9.48 -2.62 -5.98
CA ALA A 46 8.81 -3.89 -5.93
C ALA A 46 7.70 -3.87 -4.86
N GLN A 47 6.71 -4.75 -4.99
CA GLN A 47 5.70 -4.91 -3.95
C GLN A 47 6.37 -5.43 -2.67
N ALA A 48 6.18 -4.70 -1.56
CA ALA A 48 6.76 -5.09 -0.28
C ALA A 48 5.99 -6.28 0.31
N PRO A 49 6.70 -7.32 0.80
CA PRO A 49 6.05 -8.40 1.54
C PRO A 49 5.37 -7.90 2.82
N ALA A 50 4.37 -8.61 3.27
CA ALA A 50 3.50 -8.22 4.38
C ALA A 50 4.22 -7.95 5.72
N THR A 51 5.40 -8.49 5.92
CA THR A 51 6.20 -8.35 7.14
C THR A 51 7.44 -7.48 6.94
N ASN A 52 7.55 -6.81 5.81
CA ASN A 52 8.75 -6.05 5.48
C ASN A 52 8.80 -4.73 6.25
N VAL A 53 9.94 -4.49 6.90
CA VAL A 53 10.24 -3.21 7.57
C VAL A 53 11.03 -2.25 6.69
N ASP A 54 11.51 -2.71 5.53
CA ASP A 54 12.33 -1.93 4.60
C ASP A 54 11.49 -1.23 3.51
N ASN A 55 10.19 -1.07 3.75
CA ASN A 55 9.32 -0.35 2.81
C ASN A 55 9.72 1.12 2.70
N ILE A 56 9.53 1.68 1.51
CA ILE A 56 9.83 3.09 1.24
C ILE A 56 8.59 3.98 1.19
N GLY A 57 7.44 3.41 1.01
CA GLY A 57 6.21 4.17 0.92
C GLY A 57 5.05 3.44 0.26
N VAL A 58 4.04 4.20 -0.10
CA VAL A 58 2.79 3.72 -0.67
C VAL A 58 2.59 4.29 -2.07
N VAL A 59 2.22 3.44 -3.01
CA VAL A 59 2.00 3.84 -4.39
C VAL A 59 0.70 4.64 -4.52
N VAL A 60 0.79 5.79 -5.22
CA VAL A 60 -0.37 6.65 -5.50
C VAL A 60 -0.76 6.65 -6.98
N GLY A 61 0.10 6.23 -7.88
CA GLY A 61 -0.20 6.17 -9.29
C GLY A 61 0.89 5.53 -10.12
N PHE A 62 0.59 5.32 -11.39
CA PHE A 62 1.50 4.69 -12.36
C PHE A 62 1.48 5.41 -13.70
N TYR A 63 2.59 5.28 -14.42
CA TYR A 63 2.67 5.57 -15.84
C TYR A 63 3.18 4.33 -16.58
N ASP A 64 2.65 4.10 -17.77
CA ASP A 64 3.12 3.00 -18.63
C ASP A 64 4.41 3.35 -19.38
N ALA A 65 4.87 2.44 -20.22
CA ALA A 65 6.10 2.60 -20.99
C ALA A 65 6.07 3.79 -21.97
N ASP A 66 4.89 4.22 -22.39
CA ASP A 66 4.68 5.36 -23.28
C ASP A 66 4.53 6.69 -22.51
N GLY A 67 4.60 6.65 -21.19
CA GLY A 67 4.43 7.81 -20.32
C GLY A 67 2.98 8.21 -20.09
N LEU A 68 2.03 7.35 -20.42
CA LEU A 68 0.60 7.59 -20.20
C LEU A 68 0.18 7.08 -18.82
N PRO A 69 -0.80 7.73 -18.17
CA PRO A 69 -1.32 7.23 -16.89
C PRO A 69 -1.84 5.82 -16.99
N ALA A 70 -1.45 4.96 -16.04
CA ALA A 70 -1.91 3.59 -15.92
C ALA A 70 -2.60 3.36 -14.57
N LEU A 71 -3.57 2.45 -14.53
CA LEU A 71 -4.32 2.17 -13.30
C LEU A 71 -3.50 1.36 -12.30
N TYR A 72 -2.69 0.43 -12.80
CA TYR A 72 -1.86 -0.47 -11.99
C TYR A 72 -0.70 -1.00 -12.83
N TYR A 73 0.27 -1.64 -12.17
CA TYR A 73 1.33 -2.38 -12.85
C TYR A 73 0.89 -3.84 -13.07
N PRO A 74 0.81 -4.31 -14.32
CA PRO A 74 0.13 -5.58 -14.62
C PRO A 74 0.96 -6.84 -14.40
N ALA A 75 2.23 -6.75 -13.99
CA ALA A 75 3.14 -7.90 -13.94
C ALA A 75 3.55 -8.44 -15.33
N GLY A 76 4.10 -9.63 -15.37
CA GLY A 76 4.42 -10.32 -16.64
C GLY A 76 5.63 -9.75 -17.37
N ASN A 77 6.61 -9.21 -16.66
CA ASN A 77 7.82 -8.58 -17.21
C ASN A 77 7.52 -7.34 -18.07
N ALA A 78 6.47 -6.61 -17.74
CA ALA A 78 6.15 -5.35 -18.41
C ALA A 78 7.19 -4.28 -18.07
N ALA A 79 8.13 -4.04 -18.98
CA ALA A 79 9.19 -3.06 -18.79
C ALA A 79 8.70 -1.62 -19.06
N GLY A 80 9.41 -0.65 -18.48
CA GLY A 80 9.20 0.77 -18.74
C GLY A 80 8.12 1.44 -17.91
N TYR A 81 7.44 0.72 -17.02
CA TYR A 81 6.49 1.32 -16.08
C TYR A 81 7.21 2.12 -15.01
N THR A 82 6.59 3.21 -14.59
CA THR A 82 7.03 3.99 -13.44
C THR A 82 5.90 4.14 -12.43
N ALA A 83 6.27 4.16 -11.15
CA ALA A 83 5.33 4.35 -10.05
C ALA A 83 5.60 5.68 -9.35
N ILE A 84 4.54 6.37 -8.96
CA ILE A 84 4.63 7.52 -8.06
C ILE A 84 4.38 6.99 -6.66
N VAL A 85 5.36 7.18 -5.78
CA VAL A 85 5.35 6.67 -4.42
C VAL A 85 5.37 7.84 -3.44
N ASN A 86 4.47 7.81 -2.46
CA ASN A 86 4.53 8.74 -1.34
C ASN A 86 5.51 8.20 -0.31
N ILE A 87 6.65 8.88 -0.17
CA ILE A 87 7.73 8.51 0.74
C ILE A 87 7.70 9.29 2.06
N ASP A 88 6.68 10.08 2.32
CA ASP A 88 6.54 10.82 3.58
C ASP A 88 6.29 9.84 4.74
N PRO A 89 7.23 9.68 5.68
CA PRO A 89 7.05 8.78 6.81
C PRO A 89 5.98 9.27 7.81
N HIS A 90 5.55 10.52 7.70
CA HIS A 90 4.52 11.12 8.54
C HIS A 90 3.14 11.16 7.88
N GLN A 91 3.01 10.66 6.66
CA GLN A 91 1.71 10.59 6.01
C GLN A 91 0.82 9.59 6.76
N LEU A 92 -0.39 10.04 7.09
CA LEU A 92 -1.41 9.18 7.67
C LEU A 92 -2.21 8.48 6.58
N TYR A 93 -2.51 7.22 6.81
CA TYR A 93 -3.32 6.40 5.92
C TYR A 93 -4.47 5.76 6.68
N LYS A 94 -5.57 5.52 5.99
CA LYS A 94 -6.60 4.59 6.45
C LYS A 94 -6.47 3.28 5.70
N ILE A 95 -6.67 2.18 6.39
CA ILE A 95 -6.65 0.84 5.84
C ILE A 95 -7.74 0.00 6.48
N HIS A 96 -8.30 -0.94 5.74
CA HIS A 96 -9.31 -1.83 6.27
C HIS A 96 -8.68 -2.85 7.21
N TYR A 97 -9.23 -2.96 8.41
CA TYR A 97 -8.96 -4.07 9.33
C TYR A 97 -10.02 -5.15 9.12
N TYR A 98 -9.57 -6.33 8.82
CA TYR A 98 -10.45 -7.50 8.63
C TYR A 98 -9.99 -8.64 9.51
N HIS A 99 -10.83 -9.00 10.49
CA HIS A 99 -10.65 -10.18 11.31
C HIS A 99 -12.01 -10.83 11.54
N ALA A 100 -12.05 -12.16 11.44
CA ALA A 100 -13.32 -12.89 11.46
C ALA A 100 -14.07 -12.82 12.79
N SER A 101 -13.36 -12.58 13.89
CA SER A 101 -13.94 -12.71 15.24
C SER A 101 -13.59 -11.59 16.20
N THR A 102 -12.75 -10.65 15.82
CA THR A 102 -12.25 -9.62 16.73
C THR A 102 -12.39 -8.24 16.08
N ALA A 103 -13.13 -7.35 16.73
CA ALA A 103 -13.20 -5.94 16.34
C ALA A 103 -12.06 -5.15 17.00
N LEU A 104 -11.61 -4.08 16.35
CA LEU A 104 -10.67 -3.14 16.94
C LEU A 104 -11.32 -2.38 18.09
N THR A 105 -10.53 -2.10 19.11
CA THR A 105 -10.92 -1.31 20.27
C THR A 105 -9.93 -0.16 20.48
N ALA A 106 -10.27 0.78 21.35
CA ALA A 106 -9.37 1.87 21.71
C ALA A 106 -8.03 1.37 22.32
N ALA A 107 -8.00 0.17 22.87
CA ALA A 107 -6.78 -0.44 23.41
C ALA A 107 -5.77 -0.83 22.33
N ASP A 108 -6.20 -0.93 21.08
CA ASP A 108 -5.34 -1.32 19.95
C ASP A 108 -4.57 -0.12 19.37
N VAL A 109 -4.90 1.10 19.78
CA VAL A 109 -4.15 2.29 19.39
C VAL A 109 -2.75 2.25 20.02
N GLY A 110 -1.72 2.45 19.19
CA GLY A 110 -0.33 2.30 19.58
C GLY A 110 0.28 0.93 19.28
N SER A 111 -0.53 -0.03 18.84
CA SER A 111 -0.05 -1.32 18.38
C SER A 111 0.62 -1.22 17.01
N CYS A 112 1.52 -2.15 16.73
CA CYS A 112 2.08 -2.33 15.40
C CYS A 112 1.17 -3.24 14.56
N ALA A 113 1.18 -3.03 13.26
CA ALA A 113 0.39 -3.82 12.33
C ALA A 113 1.21 -4.24 11.12
N ASP A 114 1.00 -5.48 10.69
CA ASP A 114 1.40 -5.97 9.37
C ASP A 114 0.20 -5.93 8.44
N TRP A 115 0.47 -5.69 7.16
CA TRP A 115 -0.58 -5.76 6.14
C TRP A 115 -0.58 -7.13 5.47
N VAL A 116 -1.72 -7.50 4.95
CA VAL A 116 -1.85 -8.64 4.03
C VAL A 116 -1.93 -8.08 2.63
N VAL A 117 -1.08 -8.58 1.76
CA VAL A 117 -1.14 -8.25 0.33
C VAL A 117 -2.32 -9.02 -0.26
N GLY A 118 -3.44 -8.36 -0.42
CA GLY A 118 -4.64 -8.95 -0.99
C GLY A 118 -4.62 -8.98 -2.52
N THR A 119 -5.74 -9.37 -3.10
CA THR A 119 -5.93 -9.31 -4.55
C THR A 119 -6.40 -7.92 -4.96
N GLY A 120 -5.62 -7.25 -5.78
CA GLY A 120 -5.98 -5.93 -6.30
C GLY A 120 -7.11 -5.99 -7.34
N ASN A 121 -7.72 -4.85 -7.59
CA ASN A 121 -8.80 -4.71 -8.55
C ASN A 121 -8.26 -4.15 -9.87
N THR A 122 -8.27 -4.95 -10.93
CA THR A 122 -7.76 -4.57 -12.24
C THR A 122 -8.63 -3.54 -12.96
N THR A 123 -9.89 -3.40 -12.56
CA THR A 123 -10.81 -2.42 -13.13
C THR A 123 -10.61 -1.02 -12.55
N THR A 124 -10.34 -0.92 -11.24
CA THR A 124 -10.16 0.37 -10.56
C THR A 124 -8.70 0.71 -10.32
N GLY A 125 -7.80 -0.26 -10.39
CA GLY A 125 -6.38 -0.11 -10.04
C GLY A 125 -6.11 -0.02 -8.54
N GLN A 126 -7.11 -0.28 -7.70
CA GLN A 126 -6.95 -0.22 -6.25
C GLN A 126 -6.38 -1.52 -5.68
N SER A 127 -5.54 -1.35 -4.66
CA SER A 127 -4.99 -2.44 -3.87
C SER A 127 -6.09 -3.23 -3.16
N GLY A 128 -5.83 -4.50 -2.93
CA GLY A 128 -6.63 -5.35 -2.05
C GLY A 128 -6.02 -5.54 -0.66
N ALA A 129 -4.99 -4.78 -0.30
CA ALA A 129 -4.30 -4.92 0.97
C ALA A 129 -5.20 -4.55 2.17
N TYR A 130 -4.96 -5.20 3.28
CA TYR A 130 -5.70 -5.01 4.53
C TYR A 130 -4.85 -5.43 5.72
N VAL A 131 -5.29 -5.08 6.92
CA VAL A 131 -4.67 -5.52 8.18
C VAL A 131 -5.57 -6.58 8.82
N THR A 132 -4.98 -7.64 9.36
CA THR A 132 -5.74 -8.71 10.00
C THR A 132 -5.27 -9.01 11.43
N SER A 133 -4.06 -8.61 11.80
CA SER A 133 -3.52 -8.85 13.15
C SER A 133 -2.69 -7.67 13.61
N LEU A 134 -2.71 -7.47 14.92
CA LEU A 134 -1.92 -6.43 15.60
C LEU A 134 -0.96 -7.11 16.58
N GLY A 135 0.17 -6.44 16.82
CA GLY A 135 1.19 -6.95 17.72
C GLY A 135 2.03 -5.84 18.34
N THR A 136 3.00 -6.23 19.12
CA THR A 136 3.95 -5.35 19.79
C THR A 136 5.35 -5.40 19.17
N GLY A 137 5.55 -6.27 18.19
CA GLY A 137 6.81 -6.41 17.48
C GLY A 137 7.06 -5.35 16.43
N ALA A 138 8.23 -5.37 15.83
CA ALA A 138 8.54 -4.50 14.69
C ALA A 138 7.65 -4.87 13.51
N ALA A 139 6.93 -3.89 13.00
CA ALA A 139 6.03 -4.03 11.85
C ALA A 139 6.11 -2.76 11.01
N GLY A 140 5.59 -2.85 9.80
CA GLY A 140 5.66 -1.72 8.86
C GLY A 140 4.71 -0.57 9.18
N LEU A 141 3.70 -0.79 10.01
CA LEU A 141 2.65 0.18 10.29
C LEU A 141 2.41 0.33 11.79
N TYR A 142 1.96 1.53 12.18
CA TYR A 142 1.46 1.82 13.53
C TYR A 142 0.00 2.23 13.49
N VAL A 143 -0.78 1.74 14.43
CA VAL A 143 -2.18 2.15 14.62
C VAL A 143 -2.21 3.43 15.44
N LEU A 144 -2.58 4.54 14.82
CA LEU A 144 -2.66 5.84 15.49
C LEU A 144 -4.08 6.21 15.91
N GLY A 145 -5.08 5.53 15.41
CA GLY A 145 -6.47 5.78 15.73
C GLY A 145 -7.41 4.81 15.03
N LEU A 146 -8.65 4.85 15.43
CA LEU A 146 -9.72 4.11 14.80
C LEU A 146 -10.51 5.04 13.88
N TYR A 147 -10.72 4.62 12.66
CA TYR A 147 -11.55 5.33 11.69
C TYR A 147 -12.83 4.53 11.48
N GLU A 148 -13.92 5.04 12.03
CA GLU A 148 -15.21 4.42 11.80
C GLU A 148 -15.73 4.80 10.42
N GLN A 149 -15.88 3.81 9.58
CA GLN A 149 -16.70 3.96 8.39
C GLN A 149 -18.15 4.06 8.85
N GLN A 150 -18.74 5.22 8.70
CA GLN A 150 -20.19 5.34 8.78
C GLN A 150 -20.76 4.56 7.58
N GLY A 151 -21.25 3.39 7.93
CA GLY A 151 -21.93 2.51 6.97
C GLY A 151 -23.28 3.05 6.56
#